data_a8286f79c866712c080d607883c98e2c
#
_entry.id   a8286f79c866712c080d607883c98e2c
#
_cell.length_a   1.000
_cell.length_b   1.000
_cell.length_c   1.000
_cell.angle_alpha   90.00
_cell.angle_beta   90.00
_cell.angle_gamma   90.00
#
_symmetry.space_group_name_H-M   'P 1'
#
loop_
_entity.id
_entity.type
_entity.pdbx_description
1 polymer ?
#
loop_
_entity_poly.entity_id
_entity_poly.type
_entity_poly.pdbx_seq_one_letter_code
_entity_poly.pdbx_strand_id
1 'polypeptide(L)'
;MKTFFQRADIFLLVMCIICSLFGIAAIHKAVTGMAVGGWSGMENPTKFIVVQVFSMFLGIGMFVIFTVIDSDLLGEQWKALCVINVLLIIALVLLGQDDGTGNKSWIRFAGIGIQPSEVIKVLYIVVSAKQMTYLKEYKDINSFMSVVQMAGHFVIVFGMIVVVSGDLGSAAILISVFLVM
;
A
#
# COMPACT_ATOMS: atom_id res chain seq x y z
N MET A 1 -18.04 -10.17 22.18
CA MET A 1 -17.80 -9.63 20.83
C MET A 1 -18.06 -8.13 20.86
N LYS A 2 -17.04 -7.29 20.62
CA LYS A 2 -17.25 -5.85 20.42
C LYS A 2 -18.01 -5.68 19.10
N THR A 3 -19.03 -4.83 19.10
CA THR A 3 -19.76 -4.52 17.86
C THR A 3 -18.82 -3.84 16.85
N PHE A 4 -19.10 -3.98 15.55
CA PHE A 4 -18.32 -3.34 14.47
C PHE A 4 -18.03 -1.87 14.76
N PHE A 5 -19.03 -1.12 15.20
CA PHE A 5 -18.92 0.31 15.52
C PHE A 5 -17.98 0.63 16.71
N GLN A 6 -17.63 -0.34 17.54
CA GLN A 6 -16.66 -0.15 18.63
C GLN A 6 -15.21 -0.39 18.16
N ARG A 7 -15.03 -1.06 17.02
CA ARG A 7 -13.73 -1.35 16.42
C ARG A 7 -13.40 -0.40 15.26
N ALA A 8 -14.44 0.08 14.57
CA ALA A 8 -14.28 0.94 13.40
C ALA A 8 -13.96 2.37 13.80
N ASP A 9 -12.91 2.95 13.21
CA ASP A 9 -12.68 4.38 13.24
C ASP A 9 -13.56 5.06 12.17
N ILE A 10 -14.77 5.45 12.61
CA ILE A 10 -15.77 6.08 11.73
C ILE A 10 -15.26 7.44 11.22
N PHE A 11 -14.50 8.18 12.03
CA PHE A 11 -13.94 9.45 11.62
C PHE A 11 -12.97 9.26 10.43
N LEU A 12 -12.06 8.28 10.53
CA LEU A 12 -11.15 7.93 9.46
C LEU A 12 -11.89 7.52 8.19
N LEU A 13 -12.93 6.66 8.32
CA LEU A 13 -13.75 6.23 7.18
C LEU A 13 -14.41 7.40 6.46
N VAL A 14 -15.04 8.30 7.23
CA VAL A 14 -15.71 9.49 6.68
C VAL A 14 -14.72 10.39 5.95
N MET A 15 -13.55 10.64 6.54
CA MET A 15 -12.50 11.44 5.91
C MET A 15 -11.99 10.80 4.62
N CYS A 16 -11.78 9.49 4.59
CA CYS A 16 -11.40 8.77 3.38
C CYS A 16 -12.46 8.87 2.27
N ILE A 17 -13.74 8.76 2.62
CA ILE A 17 -14.84 8.93 1.67
C ILE A 17 -14.87 10.36 1.11
N ILE A 18 -14.75 11.38 1.97
CA ILE A 18 -14.72 12.79 1.54
C ILE A 18 -13.55 13.03 0.57
N CYS A 19 -12.35 12.57 0.92
CA CYS A 19 -11.18 12.69 0.05
C CYS A 19 -11.37 11.96 -1.29
N SER A 20 -12.00 10.78 -1.28
CA SER A 20 -12.27 10.02 -2.49
C SER A 20 -13.29 10.71 -3.39
N LEU A 21 -14.35 11.29 -2.82
CA LEU A 21 -15.35 12.08 -3.56
C LEU A 21 -14.73 13.34 -4.16
N PHE A 22 -13.86 14.02 -3.41
CA PHE A 22 -13.11 15.15 -3.93
C PHE A 22 -12.19 14.74 -5.08
N GLY A 23 -11.53 13.57 -4.97
CA GLY A 23 -10.71 12.99 -6.04
C GLY A 23 -11.53 12.71 -7.31
N ILE A 24 -12.73 12.14 -7.18
CA ILE A 24 -13.65 11.90 -8.31
C ILE A 24 -14.02 13.23 -8.99
N ALA A 25 -14.35 14.28 -8.20
CA ALA A 25 -14.70 15.59 -8.74
C ALA A 25 -13.49 16.25 -9.46
N ALA A 26 -12.30 16.11 -8.92
CA ALA A 26 -11.06 16.61 -9.53
C ALA A 26 -10.75 15.90 -10.85
N ILE A 27 -10.85 14.56 -10.87
CA ILE A 27 -10.68 13.76 -12.10
C ILE A 27 -11.72 14.16 -13.15
N HIS A 28 -12.99 14.31 -12.77
CA HIS A 28 -14.04 14.72 -13.68
C HIS A 28 -13.73 16.09 -14.33
N LYS A 29 -13.31 17.08 -13.54
CA LYS A 29 -12.92 18.40 -14.07
C LYS A 29 -11.69 18.33 -14.97
N ALA A 30 -10.66 17.57 -14.58
CA ALA A 30 -9.44 17.41 -15.37
C ALA A 30 -9.76 16.78 -16.74
N VAL A 31 -10.52 15.71 -16.75
CA VAL A 31 -10.93 15.00 -17.97
C VAL A 31 -11.79 15.87 -18.88
N THR A 32 -12.75 16.62 -18.31
CA THR A 32 -13.61 17.54 -19.09
C THR A 32 -12.80 18.71 -19.65
N GLY A 33 -11.87 19.27 -18.85
CA GLY A 33 -10.98 20.34 -19.29
C GLY A 33 -10.03 19.92 -20.41
N MET A 34 -9.50 18.71 -20.38
CA MET A 34 -8.65 18.16 -21.43
C MET A 34 -9.44 17.91 -22.73
N ALA A 35 -10.69 17.44 -22.64
CA ALA A 35 -11.55 17.25 -23.80
C ALA A 35 -11.85 18.58 -24.50
N VAL A 36 -12.06 19.68 -23.76
CA VAL A 36 -12.26 21.02 -24.31
C VAL A 36 -10.99 21.62 -24.88
N GLY A 37 -9.80 21.29 -24.32
CA GLY A 37 -8.49 21.79 -24.76
C GLY A 37 -7.91 21.09 -26.00
N GLY A 38 -8.63 20.20 -26.67
CA GLY A 38 -8.19 19.54 -27.91
C GLY A 38 -7.13 18.46 -27.72
N TRP A 39 -6.88 17.99 -26.51
CA TRP A 39 -6.01 16.84 -26.24
C TRP A 39 -6.76 15.54 -26.56
N SER A 40 -6.78 15.20 -27.85
CA SER A 40 -7.49 14.04 -28.41
C SER A 40 -6.81 12.67 -28.14
N GLY A 41 -5.82 12.62 -27.26
CA GLY A 41 -5.07 11.40 -26.98
C GLY A 41 -5.63 10.47 -25.90
N MET A 42 -6.73 10.84 -25.23
CA MET A 42 -7.29 10.03 -24.16
C MET A 42 -8.43 9.16 -24.67
N GLU A 43 -8.16 7.90 -24.95
CA GLU A 43 -9.10 6.96 -25.58
C GLU A 43 -10.43 6.77 -24.83
N ASN A 44 -10.54 7.02 -23.53
CA ASN A 44 -11.80 6.91 -22.77
C ASN A 44 -11.74 7.69 -21.45
N PRO A 45 -12.12 8.96 -21.42
CA PRO A 45 -12.12 9.77 -20.21
C PRO A 45 -13.00 9.21 -19.10
N THR A 46 -14.11 8.58 -19.43
CA THR A 46 -15.04 7.95 -18.48
C THR A 46 -14.38 6.79 -17.71
N LYS A 47 -13.38 6.12 -18.30
CA LYS A 47 -12.67 5.00 -17.67
C LYS A 47 -12.02 5.41 -16.34
N PHE A 48 -11.41 6.59 -16.27
CA PHE A 48 -10.75 7.06 -15.06
C PHE A 48 -11.74 7.26 -13.90
N ILE A 49 -12.92 7.81 -14.22
CA ILE A 49 -13.99 8.01 -13.23
C ILE A 49 -14.51 6.65 -12.74
N VAL A 50 -14.76 5.71 -13.66
CA VAL A 50 -15.25 4.36 -13.32
C VAL A 50 -14.23 3.63 -12.43
N VAL A 51 -12.95 3.67 -12.77
CA VAL A 51 -11.88 3.06 -11.97
C VAL A 51 -11.81 3.70 -10.59
N GLN A 52 -11.91 5.02 -10.49
CA GLN A 52 -11.88 5.72 -9.20
C GLN A 52 -13.07 5.36 -8.31
N VAL A 53 -14.28 5.31 -8.88
CA VAL A 53 -15.49 4.89 -8.15
C VAL A 53 -15.36 3.44 -7.69
N PHE A 54 -14.91 2.54 -8.56
CA PHE A 54 -14.68 1.14 -8.21
C PHE A 54 -13.64 1.00 -7.09
N SER A 55 -12.52 1.74 -7.18
CA SER A 55 -11.47 1.75 -6.15
C SER A 55 -11.98 2.26 -4.80
N MET A 56 -12.87 3.25 -4.80
CA MET A 56 -13.50 3.74 -3.56
C MET A 56 -14.34 2.64 -2.89
N PHE A 57 -15.18 1.92 -3.65
CA PHE A 57 -15.97 0.82 -3.11
C PHE A 57 -15.09 -0.33 -2.62
N LEU A 58 -14.02 -0.66 -3.38
CA LEU A 58 -13.03 -1.65 -2.95
C LEU A 58 -12.36 -1.24 -1.64
N GLY A 59 -11.96 0.03 -1.51
CA GLY A 59 -11.38 0.58 -0.30
C GLY A 59 -12.31 0.49 0.91
N ILE A 60 -13.60 0.82 0.74
CA ILE A 60 -14.62 0.66 1.80
C ILE A 60 -14.75 -0.81 2.18
N GLY A 61 -14.82 -1.72 1.21
CA GLY A 61 -14.87 -3.16 1.46
C GLY A 61 -13.66 -3.66 2.26
N MET A 62 -12.45 -3.24 1.88
CA MET A 62 -11.23 -3.57 2.61
C MET A 62 -11.22 -2.97 4.02
N PHE A 63 -11.70 -1.74 4.20
CA PHE A 63 -11.85 -1.14 5.53
C PHE A 63 -12.74 -2.00 6.43
N VAL A 64 -13.90 -2.47 5.92
CA VAL A 64 -14.81 -3.34 6.68
C VAL A 64 -14.13 -4.66 7.03
N ILE A 65 -13.46 -5.30 6.07
CA ILE A 65 -12.74 -6.56 6.27
C ILE A 65 -11.68 -6.41 7.36
N PHE A 66 -10.80 -5.41 7.26
CA PHE A 66 -9.72 -5.21 8.22
C PHE A 66 -10.20 -4.71 9.58
N THR A 67 -11.37 -4.08 9.67
CA THR A 67 -11.99 -3.73 10.96
C THR A 67 -12.48 -4.97 11.72
N VAL A 68 -12.91 -6.01 11.00
CA VAL A 68 -13.43 -7.25 11.60
C VAL A 68 -12.29 -8.23 11.92
N ILE A 69 -11.26 -8.27 11.09
CA ILE A 69 -10.11 -9.16 11.31
C ILE A 69 -9.32 -8.67 12.53
N ASP A 70 -8.98 -9.60 13.42
CA ASP A 70 -8.13 -9.31 14.57
C ASP A 70 -6.67 -9.13 14.11
N SER A 71 -6.05 -8.04 14.55
CA SER A 71 -4.64 -7.75 14.23
C SER A 71 -3.67 -8.84 14.70
N ASP A 72 -4.02 -9.53 15.78
CA ASP A 72 -3.22 -10.63 16.33
C ASP A 72 -3.19 -11.83 15.36
N LEU A 73 -4.32 -12.14 14.72
CA LEU A 73 -4.41 -13.20 13.70
C LEU A 73 -3.51 -12.89 12.49
N LEU A 74 -3.48 -11.62 12.07
CA LEU A 74 -2.56 -11.19 11.01
C LEU A 74 -1.10 -11.33 11.44
N GLY A 75 -0.79 -10.95 12.67
CA GLY A 75 0.54 -11.08 13.24
C GLY A 75 1.00 -12.55 13.37
N GLU A 76 0.11 -13.50 13.65
CA GLU A 76 0.42 -14.93 13.69
C GLU A 76 0.83 -15.48 12.32
N GLN A 77 0.29 -14.93 11.25
CA GLN A 77 0.59 -15.33 9.87
C GLN A 77 1.84 -14.62 9.28
N TRP A 78 2.70 -14.04 10.11
CA TRP A 78 3.86 -13.26 9.66
C TRP A 78 4.74 -13.99 8.63
N LYS A 79 4.89 -15.31 8.74
CA LYS A 79 5.66 -16.12 7.77
C LYS A 79 5.02 -16.09 6.38
N ALA A 80 3.69 -16.27 6.32
CA ALA A 80 2.95 -16.19 5.07
C ALA A 80 3.02 -14.78 4.47
N LEU A 81 2.94 -13.75 5.31
CA LEU A 81 3.07 -12.34 4.87
C LEU A 81 4.46 -12.05 4.30
N CYS A 82 5.53 -12.60 4.90
CA CYS A 82 6.88 -12.51 4.34
C CYS A 82 6.98 -13.19 2.96
N VAL A 83 6.40 -14.38 2.82
CA VAL A 83 6.38 -15.09 1.52
C VAL A 83 5.62 -14.27 0.47
N ILE A 84 4.46 -13.72 0.83
CA ILE A 84 3.68 -12.85 -0.06
C ILE A 84 4.50 -11.62 -0.46
N ASN A 85 5.22 -11.00 0.47
CA ASN A 85 6.13 -9.89 0.16
C ASN A 85 7.16 -10.25 -0.91
N VAL A 86 7.85 -11.38 -0.72
CA VAL A 86 8.85 -11.86 -1.69
C VAL A 86 8.20 -12.15 -3.04
N LEU A 87 7.03 -12.81 -3.06
CA LEU A 87 6.31 -13.09 -4.31
C LEU A 87 5.88 -11.83 -5.04
N LEU A 88 5.43 -10.79 -4.33
CA LEU A 88 5.08 -9.50 -4.92
C LEU A 88 6.30 -8.80 -5.55
N ILE A 89 7.46 -8.89 -4.91
CA ILE A 89 8.71 -8.35 -5.45
C ILE A 89 9.12 -9.11 -6.71
N ILE A 90 9.07 -10.45 -6.68
CA ILE A 90 9.36 -11.28 -7.85
C ILE A 90 8.37 -10.95 -8.98
N ALA A 91 7.08 -10.84 -8.67
CA ALA A 91 6.07 -10.46 -9.65
C ALA A 91 6.37 -9.08 -10.26
N LEU A 92 6.82 -8.11 -9.44
CA LEU A 92 7.19 -6.78 -9.92
C LEU A 92 8.42 -6.84 -10.86
N VAL A 93 9.42 -7.65 -10.53
CA VAL A 93 10.61 -7.84 -11.40
C VAL A 93 10.23 -8.45 -12.75
N LEU A 94 9.34 -9.45 -12.74
CA LEU A 94 8.99 -10.23 -13.94
C LEU A 94 7.91 -9.56 -14.79
N LEU A 95 6.93 -8.92 -14.17
CA LEU A 95 5.71 -8.40 -14.82
C LEU A 95 5.63 -6.87 -14.78
N GLY A 96 6.55 -6.20 -14.08
CA GLY A 96 6.57 -4.75 -13.97
C GLY A 96 6.72 -4.10 -15.33
N GLN A 97 5.88 -3.11 -15.60
CA GLN A 97 5.89 -2.32 -16.82
C GLN A 97 6.44 -0.93 -16.53
N ASP A 98 7.28 -0.46 -17.44
CA ASP A 98 7.76 0.91 -17.44
C ASP A 98 6.65 1.83 -17.96
N ASP A 99 6.39 2.91 -17.25
CA ASP A 99 5.41 3.94 -17.63
C ASP A 99 6.08 5.14 -18.35
N GLY A 100 7.30 4.95 -18.85
CA GLY A 100 8.08 5.99 -19.54
C GLY A 100 9.00 6.80 -18.62
N THR A 101 9.03 6.49 -17.33
CA THR A 101 9.96 7.11 -16.37
C THR A 101 11.23 6.30 -16.13
N GLY A 102 11.36 5.15 -16.78
CA GLY A 102 12.43 4.17 -16.56
C GLY A 102 12.18 3.25 -15.34
N ASN A 103 11.09 3.45 -14.62
CA ASN A 103 10.76 2.71 -13.41
C ASN A 103 9.68 1.65 -13.67
N LYS A 104 9.92 0.42 -13.24
CA LYS A 104 8.97 -0.69 -13.36
C LYS A 104 8.11 -0.82 -12.10
N SER A 105 7.30 0.20 -11.81
CA SER A 105 6.53 0.27 -10.55
C SER A 105 5.14 -0.35 -10.65
N TRP A 106 4.62 -0.57 -11.86
CA TRP A 106 3.24 -0.96 -12.09
C TRP A 106 3.12 -2.31 -12.78
N ILE A 107 2.22 -3.15 -12.27
CA ILE A 107 1.74 -4.33 -13.00
C ILE A 107 0.38 -3.96 -13.59
N ARG A 108 0.27 -3.97 -14.92
CA ARG A 108 -0.97 -3.64 -15.62
C ARG A 108 -1.62 -4.90 -16.18
N PHE A 109 -2.87 -5.11 -15.80
CA PHE A 109 -3.68 -6.21 -16.29
C PHE A 109 -5.06 -5.70 -16.71
N ALA A 110 -5.47 -6.00 -17.94
CA ALA A 110 -6.76 -5.55 -18.52
C ALA A 110 -7.03 -4.05 -18.39
N GLY A 111 -5.96 -3.23 -18.42
CA GLY A 111 -6.07 -1.77 -18.32
C GLY A 111 -6.24 -1.22 -16.89
N ILE A 112 -6.11 -2.09 -15.87
CA ILE A 112 -6.03 -1.70 -14.46
C ILE A 112 -4.56 -1.82 -14.03
N GLY A 113 -4.01 -0.76 -13.45
CA GLY A 113 -2.67 -0.76 -12.86
C GLY A 113 -2.73 -1.08 -11.37
N ILE A 114 -1.92 -2.02 -10.93
CA ILE A 114 -1.69 -2.32 -9.51
C ILE A 114 -0.22 -2.01 -9.23
N GLN A 115 0.04 -1.30 -8.14
CA GLN A 115 1.39 -1.02 -7.68
C GLN A 115 1.73 -1.93 -6.50
N PRO A 116 2.56 -2.97 -6.68
CA PRO A 116 2.87 -3.92 -5.61
C PRO A 116 3.52 -3.27 -4.40
N SER A 117 4.29 -2.19 -4.56
CA SER A 117 4.91 -1.45 -3.46
C SER A 117 3.90 -0.92 -2.44
N GLU A 118 2.66 -0.62 -2.85
CA GLU A 118 1.59 -0.22 -1.93
C GLU A 118 1.21 -1.36 -0.96
N VAL A 119 1.09 -2.57 -1.49
CA VAL A 119 0.79 -3.75 -0.68
C VAL A 119 1.98 -4.13 0.20
N ILE A 120 3.20 -4.08 -0.35
CA ILE A 120 4.45 -4.39 0.37
C ILE A 120 4.60 -3.49 1.60
N LYS A 121 4.28 -2.19 1.52
CA LYS A 121 4.33 -1.27 2.67
C LYS A 121 3.43 -1.72 3.81
N VAL A 122 2.20 -2.12 3.50
CA VAL A 122 1.24 -2.60 4.52
C VAL A 122 1.74 -3.90 5.16
N LEU A 123 2.21 -4.84 4.36
CA LEU A 123 2.77 -6.10 4.85
C LEU A 123 4.02 -5.87 5.71
N TYR A 124 4.89 -4.93 5.30
CA TYR A 124 6.06 -4.53 6.08
C TYR A 124 5.67 -4.03 7.47
N ILE A 125 4.65 -3.15 7.58
CA ILE A 125 4.19 -2.63 8.86
C ILE A 125 3.73 -3.77 9.78
N VAL A 126 2.91 -4.70 9.28
CA VAL A 126 2.39 -5.82 10.07
C VAL A 126 3.52 -6.75 10.54
N VAL A 127 4.42 -7.12 9.63
CA VAL A 127 5.55 -8.01 9.95
C VAL A 127 6.51 -7.34 10.94
N SER A 128 6.81 -6.05 10.76
CA SER A 128 7.69 -5.30 11.66
C SER A 128 7.08 -5.12 13.05
N ALA A 129 5.77 -4.87 13.15
CA ALA A 129 5.07 -4.82 14.43
C ALA A 129 5.15 -6.15 15.16
N LYS A 130 4.96 -7.29 14.47
CA LYS A 130 5.11 -8.62 15.07
C LYS A 130 6.56 -8.90 15.50
N GLN A 131 7.52 -8.50 14.67
CA GLN A 131 8.94 -8.64 15.01
C GLN A 131 9.29 -7.83 16.26
N MET A 132 8.80 -6.59 16.38
CA MET A 132 9.00 -5.73 17.54
C MET A 132 8.38 -6.35 18.81
N THR A 133 7.15 -6.86 18.72
CA THR A 133 6.48 -7.56 19.82
C THR A 133 7.30 -8.76 20.28
N TYR A 134 7.77 -9.59 19.33
CA TYR A 134 8.60 -10.75 19.64
C TYR A 134 9.92 -10.35 20.34
N LEU A 135 10.58 -9.30 19.84
CA LEU A 135 11.83 -8.82 20.47
C LEU A 135 11.60 -8.28 21.89
N LYS A 136 10.44 -7.62 22.11
CA LYS A 136 10.05 -7.10 23.42
C LYS A 136 9.72 -8.20 24.43
N GLU A 137 9.08 -9.29 23.98
CA GLU A 137 8.64 -10.39 24.86
C GLU A 137 9.76 -11.39 25.16
N TYR A 138 10.60 -11.71 24.18
CA TYR A 138 11.56 -12.82 24.27
C TYR A 138 13.02 -12.40 24.26
N LYS A 139 13.31 -11.12 24.00
CA LYS A 139 14.66 -10.55 23.95
C LYS A 139 14.64 -9.15 24.56
N ASP A 140 15.82 -8.59 24.77
CA ASP A 140 15.94 -7.17 25.09
C ASP A 140 15.83 -6.34 23.80
N ILE A 141 14.78 -5.53 23.69
CA ILE A 141 14.53 -4.67 22.52
C ILE A 141 15.66 -3.63 22.34
N ASN A 142 16.29 -3.20 23.43
CA ASN A 142 17.42 -2.26 23.43
C ASN A 142 18.75 -2.93 23.09
N SER A 143 18.78 -4.26 22.96
CA SER A 143 19.99 -4.97 22.56
C SER A 143 20.41 -4.57 21.16
N PHE A 144 21.71 -4.36 20.95
CA PHE A 144 22.28 -4.09 19.64
C PHE A 144 21.83 -5.10 18.58
N MET A 145 21.74 -6.39 18.93
CA MET A 145 21.31 -7.44 18.02
C MET A 145 19.84 -7.29 17.61
N SER A 146 18.96 -6.85 18.51
CA SER A 146 17.55 -6.57 18.20
C SER A 146 17.40 -5.41 17.21
N VAL A 147 18.16 -4.34 17.43
CA VAL A 147 18.20 -3.19 16.52
C VAL A 147 18.73 -3.61 15.14
N VAL A 148 19.79 -4.41 15.09
CA VAL A 148 20.35 -4.93 13.82
C VAL A 148 19.34 -5.81 13.08
N GLN A 149 18.57 -6.64 13.78
CA GLN A 149 17.52 -7.45 13.16
C GLN A 149 16.39 -6.60 12.54
N MET A 150 15.95 -5.57 13.24
CA MET A 150 14.93 -4.65 12.71
C MET A 150 15.47 -3.83 11.54
N ALA A 151 16.65 -3.26 11.68
CA ALA A 151 17.32 -2.51 10.63
C ALA A 151 17.59 -3.38 9.39
N GLY A 152 18.01 -4.64 9.57
CA GLY A 152 18.24 -5.59 8.50
C GLY A 152 16.96 -5.88 7.70
N HIS A 153 15.84 -6.12 8.38
CA HIS A 153 14.54 -6.29 7.72
C HIS A 153 14.15 -5.04 6.92
N PHE A 154 14.28 -3.86 7.54
CA PHE A 154 14.03 -2.58 6.87
C PHE A 154 14.89 -2.42 5.61
N VAL A 155 16.22 -2.59 5.73
CA VAL A 155 17.16 -2.40 4.62
C VAL A 155 16.87 -3.34 3.45
N ILE A 156 16.47 -4.59 3.72
CA ILE A 156 16.09 -5.55 2.68
C ILE A 156 14.86 -5.05 1.93
N VAL A 157 13.77 -4.73 2.62
CA VAL A 157 12.51 -4.30 1.97
C VAL A 157 12.68 -2.96 1.28
N PHE A 158 13.35 -2.01 1.93
CA PHE A 158 13.66 -0.70 1.37
C PHE A 158 14.53 -0.80 0.12
N GLY A 159 15.64 -1.56 0.19
CA GLY A 159 16.55 -1.76 -0.93
C GLY A 159 15.86 -2.40 -2.12
N MET A 160 14.99 -3.40 -1.88
CA MET A 160 14.22 -4.04 -2.95
C MET A 160 13.26 -3.06 -3.63
N ILE A 161 12.55 -2.21 -2.87
CA ILE A 161 11.66 -1.20 -3.47
C ILE A 161 12.46 -0.17 -4.27
N VAL A 162 13.56 0.36 -3.72
CA VAL A 162 14.37 1.36 -4.42
C VAL A 162 15.00 0.80 -5.69
N VAL A 163 15.59 -0.40 -5.61
CA VAL A 163 16.31 -1.00 -6.74
C VAL A 163 15.36 -1.53 -7.82
N VAL A 164 14.22 -2.13 -7.42
CA VAL A 164 13.31 -2.77 -8.37
C VAL A 164 12.31 -1.79 -8.94
N SER A 165 11.68 -0.96 -8.10
CA SER A 165 10.62 -0.05 -8.56
C SER A 165 11.11 1.38 -8.83
N GLY A 166 12.25 1.78 -8.27
CA GLY A 166 12.74 3.17 -8.36
C GLY A 166 11.80 4.19 -7.70
N ASP A 167 10.84 3.73 -6.88
CA ASP A 167 9.81 4.55 -6.27
C ASP A 167 10.32 5.20 -4.98
N LEU A 168 10.86 6.40 -5.11
CA LEU A 168 11.35 7.20 -4.00
C LEU A 168 10.22 7.61 -3.03
N GLY A 169 8.98 7.76 -3.51
CA GLY A 169 7.82 8.08 -2.67
C GLY A 169 7.53 6.95 -1.69
N SER A 170 7.43 5.72 -2.17
CA SER A 170 7.26 4.52 -1.31
C SER A 170 8.44 4.33 -0.36
N ALA A 171 9.66 4.61 -0.83
CA ALA A 171 10.86 4.54 0.00
C ALA A 171 10.82 5.55 1.17
N ALA A 172 10.41 6.79 0.92
CA ALA A 172 10.26 7.82 1.96
C ALA A 172 9.22 7.43 3.02
N ILE A 173 8.10 6.82 2.60
CA ILE A 173 7.08 6.31 3.53
C ILE A 173 7.67 5.21 4.41
N LEU A 174 8.43 4.26 3.85
CA LEU A 174 9.07 3.18 4.63
C LEU A 174 10.07 3.73 5.65
N ILE A 175 10.87 4.74 5.28
CA ILE A 175 11.78 5.42 6.22
C ILE A 175 10.97 6.03 7.37
N SER A 176 9.89 6.75 7.05
CA SER A 176 9.04 7.38 8.06
C SER A 176 8.44 6.36 9.03
N VAL A 177 7.95 5.23 8.49
CA VAL A 177 7.42 4.13 9.31
C VAL A 177 8.50 3.55 10.21
N PHE A 178 9.69 3.26 9.67
CA PHE A 178 10.81 2.71 10.45
C PHE A 178 11.26 3.63 11.57
N LEU A 179 11.30 4.95 11.35
CA LEU A 179 11.70 5.92 12.36
C LEU A 179 10.66 6.10 13.48
N VAL A 180 9.37 5.87 13.18
CA VAL A 180 8.29 5.97 14.17
C VAL A 180 8.15 4.68 15.00
N MET A 181 8.53 3.54 14.45
CA MET A 181 8.51 2.24 15.15
C MET A 181 9.72 2.07 16.08
#